data_7678e462ff91faeff844cd10fb13d16c
#
_entry.id   7678e462ff91faeff844cd10fb13d16c
#
_cell.length_a   1.000
_cell.length_b   1.000
_cell.length_c   1.000
_cell.angle_alpha   90.00
_cell.angle_beta   90.00
_cell.angle_gamma   90.00
#
_symmetry.space_group_name_H-M   'P 1'
#
loop_
_entity.id
_entity.type
_entity.pdbx_description
1 polymer ?
#
loop_
_entity_poly.entity_id
_entity_poly.type
_entity_poly.pdbx_seq_one_letter_code
_entity_poly.pdbx_strand_id
1 'polypeptide(L)'
;HGRVCLFSAMDATRTPLPFLKEIFGAVEGAGCDIINIPDTVGVAIPTIFYTMVKEICSSTKNMVVDVHCHNDFGLAVANSLAAFEAGAREVQVAANGLGERAGNANLAETVMCLHSMYGAETSINTPYLVETAKLVERLSEVRISRTAPIVGDNAFAHESGIHSHGVLERSDTFEPGIMTPEMVGHRRRIVLGKHTGRHAVRQSLEEMGYGPNESQLQEILERVKDLGDKGKCVTNADLQTIAEVVIGELAKEKQAVILKELAVMTGNTLTSTATVRATVRGEDRVLANIGVGPVDAALNAVRGILGDETAVKISDFRIEAITGGSDALAEVVIGVENSRLGRKVTARSAREDIVMASVEALINAINRLMLLEEEAS
;
A
#
# COMPACT_ATOMS: atom_id res chain seq x y z
N HIS A 1 26.25 33.50 -10.34
CA HIS A 1 27.29 32.53 -9.90
C HIS A 1 26.75 31.10 -9.79
N GLY A 2 25.67 30.75 -10.56
CA GLY A 2 25.19 29.37 -10.68
C GLY A 2 26.16 28.51 -11.50
N ARG A 3 26.20 27.20 -11.24
CA ARG A 3 26.97 26.24 -12.05
C ARG A 3 26.23 25.83 -13.31
N VAL A 4 24.89 25.88 -13.32
CA VAL A 4 24.02 25.54 -14.44
C VAL A 4 22.97 26.64 -14.57
N CYS A 5 22.77 27.13 -15.78
CA CYS A 5 21.79 28.15 -16.11
C CYS A 5 20.67 27.52 -16.93
N LEU A 6 19.42 27.60 -16.43
CA LEU A 6 18.22 27.19 -17.14
C LEU A 6 17.39 28.42 -17.49
N PHE A 7 16.95 28.51 -18.75
CA PHE A 7 16.01 29.51 -19.23
C PHE A 7 14.68 28.86 -19.59
N SER A 8 13.57 29.34 -19.03
CA SER A 8 12.21 28.85 -19.30
C SER A 8 11.42 29.89 -20.09
N ALA A 9 10.95 29.54 -21.28
CA ALA A 9 10.11 30.37 -22.11
C ALA A 9 8.66 30.22 -21.71
N MET A 10 8.18 31.04 -20.74
CA MET A 10 6.80 30.97 -20.29
C MET A 10 5.82 31.09 -21.49
N ASP A 11 4.78 30.22 -21.47
CA ASP A 11 3.75 30.17 -22.51
C ASP A 11 4.26 29.75 -23.89
N ALA A 12 5.26 28.89 -23.94
CA ALA A 12 5.89 28.46 -25.19
C ALA A 12 4.89 27.84 -26.18
N THR A 13 3.92 27.06 -25.71
CA THR A 13 2.96 26.37 -26.59
C THR A 13 1.99 27.28 -27.32
N ARG A 14 1.83 28.52 -26.88
CA ARG A 14 1.04 29.55 -27.55
C ARG A 14 1.88 30.63 -28.22
N THR A 15 3.20 30.51 -28.16
CA THR A 15 4.15 31.43 -28.78
C THR A 15 4.51 30.98 -30.21
N PRO A 16 4.59 31.88 -31.20
CA PRO A 16 5.01 31.51 -32.56
C PRO A 16 6.38 30.85 -32.57
N LEU A 17 6.50 29.69 -33.21
CA LEU A 17 7.72 28.89 -33.26
C LEU A 17 8.97 29.66 -33.78
N PRO A 18 8.86 30.52 -34.83
CA PRO A 18 10.00 31.32 -35.27
C PRO A 18 10.57 32.21 -34.17
N PHE A 19 9.70 32.85 -33.36
CA PHE A 19 10.12 33.70 -32.26
C PHE A 19 10.76 32.88 -31.11
N LEU A 20 10.23 31.69 -30.82
CA LEU A 20 10.87 30.78 -29.83
C LEU A 20 12.28 30.40 -30.28
N LYS A 21 12.49 30.08 -31.56
CA LYS A 21 13.82 29.76 -32.11
C LYS A 21 14.76 30.96 -32.01
N GLU A 22 14.30 32.16 -32.26
CA GLU A 22 15.10 33.38 -32.11
C GLU A 22 15.52 33.61 -30.66
N ILE A 23 14.59 33.51 -29.70
CA ILE A 23 14.88 33.65 -28.28
C ILE A 23 15.86 32.58 -27.81
N PHE A 24 15.60 31.32 -28.12
CA PHE A 24 16.49 30.24 -27.70
C PHE A 24 17.88 30.37 -28.33
N GLY A 25 18.00 30.82 -29.58
CA GLY A 25 19.28 31.10 -30.17
C GLY A 25 20.04 32.23 -29.46
N ALA A 26 19.35 33.28 -29.03
CA ALA A 26 19.93 34.38 -28.26
C ALA A 26 20.39 33.90 -26.87
N VAL A 27 19.57 33.06 -26.23
CA VAL A 27 19.86 32.44 -24.91
C VAL A 27 21.07 31.50 -24.98
N GLU A 28 21.19 30.69 -26.06
CA GLU A 28 22.33 29.86 -26.34
C GLU A 28 23.62 30.72 -26.52
N GLY A 29 23.49 31.79 -27.30
CA GLY A 29 24.61 32.75 -27.51
C GLY A 29 25.04 33.48 -26.24
N ALA A 30 24.19 33.59 -25.24
CA ALA A 30 24.49 34.15 -23.93
C ALA A 30 25.13 33.10 -22.96
N GLY A 31 25.26 31.83 -23.37
CA GLY A 31 25.90 30.76 -22.58
C GLY A 31 24.98 30.07 -21.60
N CYS A 32 23.71 29.95 -21.90
CA CYS A 32 22.76 29.14 -21.11
C CYS A 32 22.98 27.64 -21.37
N ASP A 33 22.81 26.81 -20.34
CA ASP A 33 23.06 25.36 -20.41
C ASP A 33 21.81 24.59 -20.80
N ILE A 34 20.64 25.03 -20.33
CA ILE A 34 19.35 24.33 -20.48
C ILE A 34 18.27 25.28 -20.92
N ILE A 35 17.49 24.90 -21.91
CA ILE A 35 16.24 25.59 -22.27
C ILE A 35 15.04 24.75 -21.90
N ASN A 36 14.09 25.34 -21.23
CA ASN A 36 12.82 24.72 -20.86
C ASN A 36 11.69 25.19 -21.75
N ILE A 37 10.93 24.24 -22.28
CA ILE A 37 9.74 24.47 -23.11
C ILE A 37 8.51 24.10 -22.28
N PRO A 38 7.88 25.07 -21.59
CA PRO A 38 6.69 24.77 -20.80
C PRO A 38 5.41 24.76 -21.64
N ASP A 39 4.57 23.75 -21.45
CA ASP A 39 3.15 23.80 -21.75
C ASP A 39 2.42 24.45 -20.56
N THR A 40 2.56 25.76 -20.46
CA THR A 40 2.21 26.56 -19.26
C THR A 40 0.75 26.44 -18.87
N VAL A 41 -0.15 26.27 -19.84
CA VAL A 41 -1.60 26.20 -19.61
C VAL A 41 -2.19 24.82 -19.98
N GLY A 42 -1.32 23.85 -20.24
CA GLY A 42 -1.71 22.44 -20.46
C GLY A 42 -2.58 22.21 -21.69
N VAL A 43 -2.39 22.99 -22.77
CA VAL A 43 -3.25 22.96 -23.98
C VAL A 43 -2.62 22.23 -25.17
N ALA A 44 -1.37 21.85 -25.07
CA ALA A 44 -0.70 21.13 -26.15
C ALA A 44 -1.26 19.71 -26.29
N ILE A 45 -1.37 19.25 -27.55
CA ILE A 45 -1.57 17.82 -27.84
C ILE A 45 -0.24 17.17 -28.21
N PRO A 46 -0.03 15.87 -27.93
CA PRO A 46 1.29 15.22 -28.07
C PRO A 46 1.93 15.38 -29.46
N THR A 47 1.16 15.27 -30.54
CA THR A 47 1.67 15.40 -31.93
C THR A 47 2.18 16.80 -32.25
N ILE A 48 1.50 17.84 -31.77
CA ILE A 48 1.91 19.22 -31.97
C ILE A 48 3.12 19.54 -31.09
N PHE A 49 3.09 19.09 -29.83
CA PHE A 49 4.20 19.29 -28.89
C PHE A 49 5.47 18.58 -29.35
N TYR A 50 5.35 17.33 -29.84
CA TYR A 50 6.44 16.61 -30.49
C TYR A 50 7.08 17.45 -31.61
N THR A 51 6.25 17.97 -32.52
CA THR A 51 6.75 18.74 -33.68
C THR A 51 7.48 20.01 -33.24
N MET A 52 6.91 20.74 -32.27
CA MET A 52 7.53 21.93 -31.70
C MET A 52 8.88 21.62 -31.06
N VAL A 53 8.93 20.64 -30.18
CA VAL A 53 10.17 20.24 -29.46
C VAL A 53 11.21 19.77 -30.45
N LYS A 54 10.85 18.95 -31.45
CA LYS A 54 11.76 18.46 -32.49
C LYS A 54 12.39 19.60 -33.29
N GLU A 55 11.61 20.59 -33.66
CA GLU A 55 12.06 21.78 -34.38
C GLU A 55 13.02 22.63 -33.52
N ILE A 56 12.77 22.73 -32.22
CA ILE A 56 13.64 23.44 -31.28
C ILE A 56 14.93 22.65 -31.07
N CYS A 57 14.84 21.33 -30.80
CA CYS A 57 16.03 20.47 -30.70
C CYS A 57 16.93 20.55 -31.93
N SER A 58 16.33 20.64 -33.12
CA SER A 58 17.10 20.76 -34.38
C SER A 58 17.77 22.12 -34.55
N SER A 59 17.31 23.16 -33.88
CA SER A 59 17.86 24.51 -33.97
C SER A 59 18.85 24.85 -32.86
N THR A 60 18.90 24.08 -31.78
CA THR A 60 19.85 24.23 -30.67
C THR A 60 21.06 23.31 -30.88
N LYS A 61 22.27 23.76 -30.50
CA LYS A 61 23.51 23.01 -30.73
C LYS A 61 24.14 22.43 -29.48
N ASN A 62 24.15 23.19 -28.39
CA ASN A 62 24.92 22.87 -27.18
C ASN A 62 24.06 22.87 -25.92
N MET A 63 22.77 23.21 -26.00
CA MET A 63 21.87 23.25 -24.84
C MET A 63 21.11 21.93 -24.68
N VAL A 64 20.85 21.57 -23.44
CA VAL A 64 19.88 20.52 -23.12
C VAL A 64 18.48 21.09 -23.30
N VAL A 65 17.62 20.35 -23.99
CA VAL A 65 16.20 20.70 -24.10
C VAL A 65 15.44 19.99 -22.99
N ASP A 66 14.79 20.76 -22.17
CA ASP A 66 13.94 20.38 -21.05
C ASP A 66 12.48 20.75 -21.32
N VAL A 67 11.54 20.03 -20.74
CA VAL A 67 10.12 20.31 -20.88
C VAL A 67 9.43 20.30 -19.52
N HIS A 68 8.36 21.13 -19.41
CA HIS A 68 7.52 21.27 -18.23
C HIS A 68 6.05 21.28 -18.63
N CYS A 69 5.34 20.19 -18.40
CA CYS A 69 3.97 20.03 -18.88
C CYS A 69 2.96 20.10 -17.76
N HIS A 70 1.95 21.00 -17.89
CA HIS A 70 0.78 21.06 -17.02
C HIS A 70 -0.30 20.10 -17.49
N ASN A 71 -1.19 19.70 -16.56
CA ASN A 71 -2.10 18.57 -16.73
C ASN A 71 -3.57 18.95 -16.89
N ASP A 72 -3.86 20.17 -17.39
CA ASP A 72 -5.23 20.71 -17.47
C ASP A 72 -6.19 19.84 -18.29
N PHE A 73 -5.71 19.15 -19.32
CA PHE A 73 -6.47 18.20 -20.12
C PHE A 73 -6.04 16.73 -19.89
N GLY A 74 -5.26 16.44 -18.84
CA GLY A 74 -4.78 15.08 -18.57
C GLY A 74 -3.67 14.60 -19.51
N LEU A 75 -2.98 15.50 -20.21
CA LEU A 75 -2.00 15.18 -21.25
C LEU A 75 -0.54 15.43 -20.84
N ALA A 76 -0.28 15.86 -19.61
CA ALA A 76 1.07 16.25 -19.19
C ALA A 76 2.11 15.13 -19.37
N VAL A 77 1.80 13.92 -18.96
CA VAL A 77 2.70 12.76 -19.15
C VAL A 77 2.86 12.44 -20.62
N ALA A 78 1.78 12.39 -21.39
CA ALA A 78 1.82 12.12 -22.82
C ALA A 78 2.65 13.15 -23.59
N ASN A 79 2.51 14.43 -23.25
CA ASN A 79 3.31 15.51 -23.83
C ASN A 79 4.80 15.37 -23.45
N SER A 80 5.09 15.03 -22.20
CA SER A 80 6.45 14.80 -21.73
C SER A 80 7.14 13.65 -22.49
N LEU A 81 6.42 12.53 -22.73
CA LEU A 81 6.91 11.42 -23.52
C LEU A 81 7.11 11.80 -24.99
N ALA A 82 6.16 12.53 -25.58
CA ALA A 82 6.29 13.06 -26.95
C ALA A 82 7.50 13.98 -27.09
N ALA A 83 7.81 14.80 -26.08
CA ALA A 83 9.00 15.62 -26.06
C ALA A 83 10.30 14.79 -25.97
N PHE A 84 10.32 13.72 -25.17
CA PHE A 84 11.43 12.78 -25.11
C PHE A 84 11.70 12.14 -26.48
N GLU A 85 10.65 11.66 -27.16
CA GLU A 85 10.74 11.13 -28.53
C GLU A 85 11.28 12.17 -29.52
N ALA A 86 10.89 13.45 -29.35
CA ALA A 86 11.33 14.55 -30.17
C ALA A 86 12.80 14.96 -29.96
N GLY A 87 13.42 14.51 -28.89
CA GLY A 87 14.85 14.76 -28.58
C GLY A 87 15.10 15.52 -27.30
N ALA A 88 14.08 15.88 -26.49
CA ALA A 88 14.30 16.40 -25.15
C ALA A 88 15.07 15.38 -24.28
N ARG A 89 15.92 15.88 -23.39
CA ARG A 89 16.77 15.04 -22.52
C ARG A 89 16.50 15.27 -21.04
N GLU A 90 15.70 16.24 -20.72
CA GLU A 90 15.22 16.53 -19.37
C GLU A 90 13.71 16.70 -19.39
N VAL A 91 13.06 16.18 -18.37
CA VAL A 91 11.60 16.27 -18.19
C VAL A 91 11.33 16.64 -16.75
N GLN A 92 10.69 17.79 -16.54
CA GLN A 92 10.28 18.22 -15.21
C GLN A 92 8.99 17.50 -14.80
N VAL A 93 9.01 16.89 -13.64
CA VAL A 93 7.90 16.11 -13.11
C VAL A 93 7.66 16.45 -11.64
N ALA A 94 6.47 16.18 -11.16
CA ALA A 94 6.13 16.36 -9.74
C ALA A 94 5.65 15.05 -9.12
N ALA A 95 6.06 14.78 -7.88
CA ALA A 95 5.52 13.65 -7.13
C ALA A 95 4.00 13.81 -7.01
N ASN A 96 3.27 12.72 -7.26
CA ASN A 96 1.81 12.69 -7.33
C ASN A 96 1.18 13.66 -8.34
N GLY A 97 1.96 14.22 -9.25
CA GLY A 97 1.48 15.22 -10.23
C GLY A 97 1.08 16.54 -9.60
N LEU A 98 1.54 16.87 -8.39
CA LEU A 98 1.20 18.11 -7.70
C LEU A 98 1.68 19.33 -8.51
N GLY A 99 0.88 20.40 -8.51
CA GLY A 99 1.21 21.64 -9.19
C GLY A 99 -0.01 22.55 -9.34
N GLU A 100 0.17 23.60 -10.11
CA GLU A 100 -0.87 24.59 -10.39
C GLU A 100 -2.09 23.97 -11.10
N ARG A 101 -3.28 24.39 -10.73
CA ARG A 101 -4.59 23.98 -11.29
C ARG A 101 -4.80 22.47 -11.22
N ALA A 102 -4.64 21.74 -12.36
CA ALA A 102 -4.78 20.28 -12.44
C ALA A 102 -3.45 19.52 -12.23
N GLY A 103 -2.37 20.23 -11.88
CA GLY A 103 -1.07 19.69 -11.60
C GLY A 103 -0.14 19.60 -12.81
N ASN A 104 0.94 18.85 -12.65
CA ASN A 104 2.02 18.68 -13.62
C ASN A 104 2.13 17.20 -14.06
N ALA A 105 3.08 16.92 -14.95
CA ALA A 105 3.44 15.54 -15.27
C ALA A 105 3.81 14.76 -14.01
N ASN A 106 3.18 13.60 -13.81
CA ASN A 106 3.38 12.76 -12.63
C ASN A 106 4.71 12.03 -12.72
N LEU A 107 5.51 12.10 -11.63
CA LEU A 107 6.82 11.45 -11.54
C LEU A 107 6.73 9.94 -11.80
N ALA A 108 5.84 9.23 -11.10
CA ALA A 108 5.76 7.77 -11.19
C ALA A 108 5.34 7.31 -12.58
N GLU A 109 4.35 7.96 -13.16
CA GLU A 109 3.84 7.65 -14.51
C GLU A 109 4.91 7.92 -15.56
N THR A 110 5.55 9.10 -15.54
CA THR A 110 6.58 9.47 -16.51
C THR A 110 7.79 8.55 -16.43
N VAL A 111 8.31 8.30 -15.22
CA VAL A 111 9.49 7.44 -15.00
C VAL A 111 9.22 6.02 -15.45
N MET A 112 8.06 5.45 -15.08
CA MET A 112 7.75 4.07 -15.46
C MET A 112 7.48 3.91 -16.94
N CYS A 113 6.88 4.90 -17.61
CA CYS A 113 6.78 4.89 -19.07
C CYS A 113 8.16 4.93 -19.72
N LEU A 114 9.03 5.85 -19.33
CA LEU A 114 10.39 5.95 -19.85
C LEU A 114 11.18 4.65 -19.64
N HIS A 115 11.12 4.09 -18.43
CA HIS A 115 11.84 2.86 -18.07
C HIS A 115 11.28 1.65 -18.83
N SER A 116 9.97 1.38 -18.72
CA SER A 116 9.37 0.12 -19.17
C SER A 116 9.00 0.09 -20.65
N MET A 117 8.63 1.24 -21.24
CA MET A 117 8.20 1.30 -22.64
C MET A 117 9.31 1.75 -23.58
N TYR A 118 10.17 2.65 -23.13
CA TYR A 118 11.25 3.21 -23.94
C TYR A 118 12.63 2.62 -23.63
N GLY A 119 12.76 1.85 -22.54
CA GLY A 119 14.06 1.34 -22.09
C GLY A 119 15.05 2.43 -21.70
N ALA A 120 14.55 3.62 -21.34
CA ALA A 120 15.40 4.74 -20.95
C ALA A 120 15.96 4.52 -19.54
N GLU A 121 17.27 4.78 -19.40
CA GLU A 121 17.92 4.75 -18.09
C GLU A 121 17.64 6.06 -17.34
N THR A 122 17.23 5.92 -16.08
CA THR A 122 17.04 7.04 -15.16
C THR A 122 17.77 6.76 -13.86
N SER A 123 18.13 7.80 -13.10
CA SER A 123 18.72 7.65 -11.76
C SER A 123 17.66 7.40 -10.67
N ILE A 124 16.39 7.31 -11.03
CA ILE A 124 15.29 7.12 -10.08
C ILE A 124 15.23 5.66 -9.63
N ASN A 125 15.24 5.46 -8.32
CA ASN A 125 15.05 4.13 -7.72
C ASN A 125 13.56 3.78 -7.68
N THR A 126 13.07 3.13 -8.71
CA THR A 126 11.65 2.88 -8.94
C THR A 126 10.94 2.09 -7.82
N PRO A 127 11.57 1.13 -7.09
CA PRO A 127 10.96 0.47 -5.93
C PRO A 127 10.51 1.41 -4.80
N TYR A 128 10.96 2.66 -4.76
CA TYR A 128 10.51 3.65 -3.77
C TYR A 128 9.35 4.56 -4.27
N LEU A 129 8.84 4.37 -5.47
CA LEU A 129 7.81 5.25 -6.04
C LEU A 129 6.53 5.26 -5.19
N VAL A 130 6.03 4.11 -4.76
CA VAL A 130 4.82 4.01 -3.92
C VAL A 130 5.06 4.61 -2.54
N GLU A 131 6.19 4.33 -1.92
CA GLU A 131 6.55 4.90 -0.61
C GLU A 131 6.66 6.43 -0.68
N THR A 132 7.34 6.94 -1.72
CA THR A 132 7.46 8.39 -1.98
C THR A 132 6.09 9.03 -2.21
N ALA A 133 5.23 8.39 -3.02
CA ALA A 133 3.89 8.89 -3.28
C ALA A 133 3.05 9.00 -2.00
N LYS A 134 3.08 7.99 -1.14
CA LYS A 134 2.38 7.99 0.16
C LYS A 134 2.97 8.99 1.15
N LEU A 135 4.28 9.20 1.13
CA LEU A 135 4.92 10.23 1.94
C LEU A 135 4.43 11.63 1.53
N VAL A 136 4.41 11.90 0.21
CA VAL A 136 3.95 13.19 -0.32
C VAL A 136 2.45 13.38 -0.07
N GLU A 137 1.61 12.35 -0.22
CA GLU A 137 0.19 12.40 0.15
C GLU A 137 0.00 12.85 1.60
N ARG A 138 0.75 12.23 2.53
CA ARG A 138 0.68 12.56 3.96
C ARG A 138 1.15 13.98 4.28
N LEU A 139 2.20 14.46 3.60
CA LEU A 139 2.79 15.79 3.88
C LEU A 139 2.02 16.91 3.19
N SER A 140 1.43 16.66 2.03
CA SER A 140 0.67 17.66 1.26
C SER A 140 -0.82 17.68 1.61
N GLU A 141 -1.32 16.64 2.29
CA GLU A 141 -2.75 16.39 2.54
C GLU A 141 -3.60 16.23 1.26
N VAL A 142 -2.96 16.16 0.09
CA VAL A 142 -3.63 15.90 -1.20
C VAL A 142 -3.72 14.40 -1.42
N ARG A 143 -4.94 13.87 -1.37
CA ARG A 143 -5.19 12.43 -1.49
C ARG A 143 -4.87 11.90 -2.88
N ILE A 144 -4.20 10.74 -2.92
CA ILE A 144 -4.00 9.97 -4.15
C ILE A 144 -5.30 9.23 -4.49
N SER A 145 -5.73 9.30 -5.76
CA SER A 145 -6.85 8.47 -6.22
C SER A 145 -6.49 6.99 -6.08
N ARG A 146 -7.42 6.18 -5.59
CA ARG A 146 -7.23 4.72 -5.55
C ARG A 146 -6.96 4.11 -6.93
N THR A 147 -7.45 4.76 -7.99
CA THR A 147 -7.25 4.36 -9.39
C THR A 147 -6.10 5.10 -10.07
N ALA A 148 -5.28 5.86 -9.32
CA ALA A 148 -4.12 6.51 -9.90
C ALA A 148 -3.18 5.46 -10.52
N PRO A 149 -2.67 5.68 -11.74
CA PRO A 149 -1.71 4.78 -12.33
C PRO A 149 -0.49 4.58 -11.42
N ILE A 150 0.13 3.43 -11.50
CA ILE A 150 1.38 3.05 -10.83
C ILE A 150 1.27 2.99 -9.29
N VAL A 151 0.84 4.07 -8.62
CA VAL A 151 0.95 4.25 -7.17
C VAL A 151 -0.38 4.12 -6.42
N GLY A 152 -1.50 4.12 -7.13
CA GLY A 152 -2.84 4.00 -6.52
C GLY A 152 -3.06 2.61 -5.93
N ASP A 153 -3.86 2.53 -4.87
CA ASP A 153 -4.12 1.26 -4.17
C ASP A 153 -4.71 0.17 -5.06
N ASN A 154 -5.36 0.53 -6.17
CA ASN A 154 -5.97 -0.40 -7.12
C ASN A 154 -5.06 -0.72 -8.33
N ALA A 155 -3.87 -0.14 -8.44
CA ALA A 155 -3.01 -0.28 -9.62
C ALA A 155 -2.67 -1.75 -9.96
N PHE A 156 -2.56 -2.60 -8.91
CA PHE A 156 -2.30 -4.05 -9.05
C PHE A 156 -3.34 -4.86 -8.27
N ALA A 157 -4.60 -4.40 -8.29
CA ALA A 157 -5.70 -5.06 -7.60
C ALA A 157 -6.64 -5.74 -8.61
N HIS A 158 -7.00 -6.99 -8.34
CA HIS A 158 -7.92 -7.79 -9.16
C HIS A 158 -9.12 -8.21 -8.33
N GLU A 159 -10.33 -7.89 -8.78
CA GLU A 159 -11.59 -8.31 -8.12
C GLU A 159 -12.26 -9.48 -8.85
N SER A 160 -12.18 -9.52 -10.19
CA SER A 160 -12.82 -10.54 -10.99
C SER A 160 -12.20 -11.92 -10.75
N GLY A 161 -13.05 -12.93 -10.51
CA GLY A 161 -12.61 -14.32 -10.32
C GLY A 161 -11.80 -14.88 -11.49
N ILE A 162 -12.10 -14.48 -12.75
CA ILE A 162 -11.35 -14.87 -13.95
C ILE A 162 -9.97 -14.22 -13.93
N HIS A 163 -9.89 -12.93 -13.61
CA HIS A 163 -8.61 -12.21 -13.53
C HIS A 163 -7.75 -12.75 -12.38
N SER A 164 -8.34 -12.92 -11.20
CA SER A 164 -7.63 -13.47 -10.03
C SER A 164 -7.09 -14.88 -10.32
N HIS A 165 -7.89 -15.76 -10.94
CA HIS A 165 -7.44 -17.11 -11.32
C HIS A 165 -6.33 -17.06 -12.37
N GLY A 166 -6.46 -16.21 -13.40
CA GLY A 166 -5.43 -16.06 -14.43
C GLY A 166 -4.08 -15.56 -13.88
N VAL A 167 -4.11 -14.57 -12.97
CA VAL A 167 -2.90 -14.05 -12.29
C VAL A 167 -2.28 -15.10 -11.36
N LEU A 168 -3.08 -15.97 -10.73
CA LEU A 168 -2.58 -17.08 -9.90
C LEU A 168 -1.89 -18.17 -10.72
N GLU A 169 -2.42 -18.48 -11.92
CA GLU A 169 -1.81 -19.44 -12.82
C GLU A 169 -0.53 -18.89 -13.48
N ARG A 170 -0.59 -17.63 -13.89
CA ARG A 170 0.54 -16.90 -14.49
C ARG A 170 0.48 -15.44 -14.05
N SER A 171 1.50 -15.01 -13.33
CA SER A 171 1.59 -13.67 -12.73
C SER A 171 1.57 -12.50 -13.75
N ASP A 172 1.84 -12.77 -15.03
CA ASP A 172 1.79 -11.79 -16.12
C ASP A 172 0.43 -11.76 -16.84
N THR A 173 -0.51 -12.63 -16.47
CA THR A 173 -1.86 -12.62 -17.04
C THR A 173 -2.67 -11.45 -16.47
N PHE A 174 -3.30 -10.67 -17.37
CA PHE A 174 -4.05 -9.45 -17.02
C PHE A 174 -3.22 -8.33 -16.35
N GLU A 175 -1.90 -8.39 -16.38
CA GLU A 175 -1.00 -7.32 -16.01
C GLU A 175 -0.23 -6.82 -17.25
N PRO A 176 0.34 -5.60 -17.21
CA PRO A 176 1.06 -5.04 -18.37
C PRO A 176 2.25 -5.89 -18.85
N GLY A 177 2.75 -6.84 -18.07
CA GLY A 177 3.89 -7.70 -18.37
C GLY A 177 5.26 -7.01 -18.38
N ILE A 178 5.29 -5.74 -18.74
CA ILE A 178 6.49 -4.88 -18.72
C ILE A 178 6.67 -4.11 -17.40
N MET A 179 5.71 -4.24 -16.49
CA MET A 179 5.75 -3.61 -15.17
C MET A 179 5.14 -4.57 -14.14
N THR A 180 5.89 -4.86 -13.09
CA THR A 180 5.43 -5.66 -11.95
C THR A 180 5.25 -4.78 -10.70
N PRO A 181 4.43 -5.21 -9.72
CA PRO A 181 4.25 -4.46 -8.48
C PRO A 181 5.57 -4.16 -7.76
N GLU A 182 6.49 -5.13 -7.74
CA GLU A 182 7.77 -5.02 -7.04
C GLU A 182 8.66 -3.94 -7.64
N MET A 183 8.59 -3.72 -8.96
CA MET A 183 9.36 -2.68 -9.65
C MET A 183 9.05 -1.28 -9.13
N VAL A 184 7.89 -1.08 -8.54
CA VAL A 184 7.42 0.23 -8.05
C VAL A 184 7.22 0.27 -6.53
N GLY A 185 7.54 -0.84 -5.83
CA GLY A 185 7.33 -0.97 -4.38
C GLY A 185 5.87 -1.22 -4.00
N HIS A 186 5.07 -1.71 -4.94
CA HIS A 186 3.69 -2.10 -4.71
C HIS A 186 3.57 -3.61 -4.38
N ARG A 187 2.37 -4.04 -4.04
CA ARG A 187 2.03 -5.46 -3.83
C ARG A 187 0.76 -5.81 -4.60
N ARG A 188 0.70 -7.03 -5.13
CA ARG A 188 -0.55 -7.56 -5.68
C ARG A 188 -1.60 -7.66 -4.59
N ARG A 189 -2.83 -7.34 -4.93
CA ARG A 189 -3.97 -7.44 -4.02
C ARG A 189 -5.14 -8.09 -4.75
N ILE A 190 -5.73 -9.08 -4.11
CA ILE A 190 -7.01 -9.63 -4.52
C ILE A 190 -8.07 -8.86 -3.74
N VAL A 191 -8.95 -8.17 -4.45
CA VAL A 191 -10.07 -7.46 -3.86
C VAL A 191 -11.26 -8.40 -3.84
N LEU A 192 -11.83 -8.59 -2.65
CA LEU A 192 -12.99 -9.45 -2.46
C LEU A 192 -14.28 -8.64 -2.61
N GLY A 193 -15.21 -9.17 -3.40
CA GLY A 193 -16.50 -8.53 -3.65
C GLY A 193 -17.48 -9.49 -4.33
N LYS A 194 -18.51 -8.94 -4.95
CA LYS A 194 -19.61 -9.74 -5.54
C LYS A 194 -19.13 -10.72 -6.64
N HIS A 195 -18.05 -10.41 -7.33
CA HIS A 195 -17.49 -11.24 -8.41
C HIS A 195 -16.39 -12.20 -7.93
N THR A 196 -16.13 -12.25 -6.64
CA THR A 196 -15.07 -13.08 -6.06
C THR A 196 -15.34 -14.57 -6.26
N GLY A 197 -14.35 -15.27 -6.79
CA GLY A 197 -14.36 -16.71 -6.93
C GLY A 197 -13.87 -17.44 -5.68
N ARG A 198 -14.19 -18.74 -5.58
CA ARG A 198 -13.79 -19.62 -4.46
C ARG A 198 -12.28 -19.65 -4.22
N HIS A 199 -11.49 -19.69 -5.30
CA HIS A 199 -10.03 -19.73 -5.20
C HIS A 199 -9.45 -18.47 -4.55
N ALA A 200 -9.96 -17.29 -4.90
CA ALA A 200 -9.52 -16.02 -4.33
C ALA A 200 -9.80 -15.94 -2.82
N VAL A 201 -10.99 -16.39 -2.39
CA VAL A 201 -11.33 -16.46 -0.95
C VAL A 201 -10.42 -17.43 -0.22
N ARG A 202 -10.21 -18.63 -0.78
CA ARG A 202 -9.33 -19.65 -0.18
C ARG A 202 -7.93 -19.11 0.01
N GLN A 203 -7.32 -18.54 -1.03
CA GLN A 203 -5.97 -18.01 -0.97
C GLN A 203 -5.85 -16.89 0.07
N SER A 204 -6.79 -15.93 0.07
CA SER A 204 -6.77 -14.85 1.07
C SER A 204 -6.87 -15.39 2.50
N LEU A 205 -7.65 -16.46 2.71
CA LEU A 205 -7.75 -17.12 4.01
C LEU A 205 -6.46 -17.87 4.39
N GLU A 206 -5.83 -18.57 3.44
CA GLU A 206 -4.54 -19.25 3.64
C GLU A 206 -3.42 -18.25 3.97
N GLU A 207 -3.37 -17.11 3.27
CA GLU A 207 -2.42 -16.01 3.56
C GLU A 207 -2.64 -15.42 4.97
N MET A 208 -3.87 -15.46 5.49
CA MET A 208 -4.21 -15.08 6.86
C MET A 208 -4.01 -16.23 7.88
N GLY A 209 -3.62 -17.42 7.41
CA GLY A 209 -3.41 -18.60 8.26
C GLY A 209 -4.68 -19.38 8.60
N TYR A 210 -5.77 -19.21 7.84
CA TYR A 210 -6.98 -20.01 7.96
C TYR A 210 -6.98 -21.18 6.96
N GLY A 211 -7.36 -22.37 7.40
CA GLY A 211 -7.53 -23.55 6.56
C GLY A 211 -8.97 -24.04 6.54
N PRO A 212 -9.90 -23.35 5.85
CA PRO A 212 -11.31 -23.74 5.83
C PRO A 212 -11.50 -25.05 5.04
N ASN A 213 -12.36 -25.93 5.52
CA ASN A 213 -12.84 -27.05 4.73
C ASN A 213 -13.81 -26.56 3.63
N GLU A 214 -14.23 -27.47 2.73
CA GLU A 214 -15.07 -27.09 1.57
C GLU A 214 -16.42 -26.46 1.96
N SER A 215 -17.06 -26.95 3.02
CA SER A 215 -18.35 -26.40 3.51
C SER A 215 -18.17 -25.02 4.10
N GLN A 216 -17.14 -24.83 4.93
CA GLN A 216 -16.79 -23.53 5.51
C GLN A 216 -16.42 -22.51 4.44
N LEU A 217 -15.63 -22.92 3.46
CA LEU A 217 -15.25 -22.05 2.34
C LEU A 217 -16.47 -21.61 1.53
N GLN A 218 -17.41 -22.51 1.30
CA GLN A 218 -18.64 -22.17 0.57
C GLN A 218 -19.48 -21.14 1.36
N GLU A 219 -19.65 -21.33 2.66
CA GLU A 219 -20.39 -20.40 3.51
C GLU A 219 -19.69 -19.03 3.60
N ILE A 220 -18.38 -19.00 3.76
CA ILE A 220 -17.60 -17.75 3.75
C ILE A 220 -17.78 -17.04 2.40
N LEU A 221 -17.71 -17.77 1.29
CA LEU A 221 -17.90 -17.20 -0.04
C LEU A 221 -19.29 -16.57 -0.22
N GLU A 222 -20.34 -17.21 0.27
CA GLU A 222 -21.72 -16.67 0.23
C GLU A 222 -21.82 -15.38 1.02
N ARG A 223 -21.30 -15.33 2.24
CA ARG A 223 -21.29 -14.11 3.07
C ARG A 223 -20.47 -12.96 2.44
N VAL A 224 -19.33 -13.28 1.80
CA VAL A 224 -18.53 -12.30 1.05
C VAL A 224 -19.32 -11.73 -0.13
N LYS A 225 -20.03 -12.57 -0.89
CA LYS A 225 -20.87 -12.14 -2.01
C LYS A 225 -22.04 -11.29 -1.55
N ASP A 226 -22.70 -11.66 -0.47
CA ASP A 226 -23.80 -10.89 0.13
C ASP A 226 -23.37 -9.47 0.51
N LEU A 227 -22.17 -9.29 1.06
CA LEU A 227 -21.60 -7.98 1.34
C LEU A 227 -21.30 -7.22 0.04
N GLY A 228 -20.76 -7.89 -0.97
CA GLY A 228 -20.49 -7.33 -2.29
C GLY A 228 -21.78 -6.88 -3.01
N ASP A 229 -22.85 -7.64 -2.93
CA ASP A 229 -24.17 -7.31 -3.51
C ASP A 229 -24.81 -6.08 -2.84
N LYS A 230 -24.50 -5.84 -1.57
CA LYS A 230 -24.83 -4.61 -0.83
C LYS A 230 -23.93 -3.41 -1.16
N GLY A 231 -23.05 -3.55 -2.16
CA GLY A 231 -22.14 -2.50 -2.61
C GLY A 231 -20.93 -2.25 -1.71
N LYS A 232 -20.63 -3.16 -0.77
CA LYS A 232 -19.44 -3.06 0.08
C LYS A 232 -18.26 -3.80 -0.55
N CYS A 233 -17.10 -3.13 -0.64
CA CYS A 233 -15.82 -3.82 -0.82
C CYS A 233 -15.51 -4.59 0.45
N VAL A 234 -15.33 -5.91 0.35
CA VAL A 234 -14.96 -6.74 1.50
C VAL A 234 -13.48 -6.56 1.77
N THR A 235 -13.17 -6.03 2.92
CA THR A 235 -11.78 -5.86 3.39
C THR A 235 -11.23 -7.17 3.95
N ASN A 236 -9.92 -7.23 4.15
CA ASN A 236 -9.30 -8.37 4.83
C ASN A 236 -9.84 -8.53 6.26
N ALA A 237 -10.17 -7.44 6.94
CA ALA A 237 -10.79 -7.47 8.27
C ALA A 237 -12.23 -8.07 8.23
N ASP A 238 -13.02 -7.70 7.20
CA ASP A 238 -14.34 -8.29 7.01
C ASP A 238 -14.24 -9.79 6.72
N LEU A 239 -13.33 -10.20 5.83
CA LEU A 239 -13.09 -11.60 5.52
C LEU A 239 -12.66 -12.39 6.76
N GLN A 240 -11.77 -11.82 7.54
CA GLN A 240 -11.31 -12.42 8.80
C GLN A 240 -12.48 -12.61 9.76
N THR A 241 -13.31 -11.58 9.97
CA THR A 241 -14.49 -11.64 10.83
C THR A 241 -15.46 -12.73 10.37
N ILE A 242 -15.71 -12.81 9.05
CA ILE A 242 -16.56 -13.86 8.48
C ILE A 242 -15.95 -15.24 8.73
N ALA A 243 -14.64 -15.39 8.51
CA ALA A 243 -13.93 -16.66 8.72
C ALA A 243 -13.95 -17.06 10.20
N GLU A 244 -13.74 -16.12 11.12
CA GLU A 244 -13.79 -16.39 12.57
C GLU A 244 -15.17 -16.83 13.02
N VAL A 245 -16.24 -16.26 12.46
CA VAL A 245 -17.60 -16.69 12.75
C VAL A 245 -17.84 -18.12 12.20
N VAL A 246 -17.56 -18.35 10.92
CA VAL A 246 -17.85 -19.63 10.26
C VAL A 246 -16.95 -20.76 10.76
N ILE A 247 -15.68 -20.51 10.96
CA ILE A 247 -14.69 -21.48 11.45
C ILE A 247 -14.78 -21.58 12.97
N GLY A 248 -15.01 -20.46 13.66
CA GLY A 248 -14.98 -20.38 15.11
C GLY A 248 -16.24 -20.92 15.79
N GLU A 249 -17.39 -21.06 15.10
CA GLU A 249 -18.53 -21.82 15.62
C GLU A 249 -18.17 -23.29 15.85
N LEU A 250 -17.21 -23.81 15.06
CA LEU A 250 -16.66 -25.16 15.25
C LEU A 250 -15.42 -25.21 16.18
N ALA A 251 -14.75 -24.06 16.37
CA ALA A 251 -13.49 -24.00 17.13
C ALA A 251 -13.65 -23.61 18.61
N LYS A 252 -14.82 -23.14 19.04
CA LYS A 252 -15.05 -22.82 20.46
C LYS A 252 -14.84 -24.03 21.40
N GLU A 253 -15.09 -25.24 20.92
CA GLU A 253 -14.82 -26.47 21.66
C GLU A 253 -13.33 -26.85 21.73
N LYS A 254 -12.45 -26.23 20.93
CA LYS A 254 -11.02 -26.55 20.82
C LYS A 254 -10.09 -25.41 21.23
N GLN A 255 -10.58 -24.32 21.81
CA GLN A 255 -9.70 -23.25 22.27
C GLN A 255 -8.91 -23.68 23.49
N ALA A 256 -7.59 -23.74 23.36
CA ALA A 256 -6.69 -24.05 24.47
C ALA A 256 -6.62 -22.92 25.51
N VAL A 257 -6.83 -21.66 25.07
CA VAL A 257 -6.81 -20.47 25.91
C VAL A 257 -8.07 -19.65 25.69
N ILE A 258 -8.86 -19.41 26.75
CA ILE A 258 -10.09 -18.61 26.69
C ILE A 258 -9.98 -17.49 27.73
N LEU A 259 -10.02 -16.22 27.25
CA LEU A 259 -10.05 -15.05 28.13
C LEU A 259 -11.39 -15.00 28.87
N LYS A 260 -11.35 -14.80 30.19
CA LYS A 260 -12.53 -14.61 31.05
C LYS A 260 -12.64 -13.16 31.52
N GLU A 261 -11.56 -12.60 32.03
CA GLU A 261 -11.54 -11.27 32.59
C GLU A 261 -10.20 -10.59 32.30
N LEU A 262 -10.23 -9.30 32.05
CA LEU A 262 -9.08 -8.42 31.96
C LEU A 262 -9.34 -7.17 32.77
N ALA A 263 -8.46 -6.84 33.71
CA ALA A 263 -8.44 -5.57 34.41
C ALA A 263 -7.08 -4.91 34.25
N VAL A 264 -7.08 -3.63 33.87
CA VAL A 264 -5.84 -2.85 33.66
C VAL A 264 -5.91 -1.59 34.48
N MET A 265 -4.82 -1.30 35.22
CA MET A 265 -4.61 -0.05 35.95
C MET A 265 -3.40 0.68 35.35
N THR A 266 -3.59 1.92 34.94
CA THR A 266 -2.54 2.75 34.35
C THR A 266 -2.70 4.21 34.79
N GLY A 267 -1.60 4.97 34.80
CA GLY A 267 -1.60 6.38 35.15
C GLY A 267 -0.21 6.99 34.95
N ASN A 268 -0.12 8.29 35.03
CA ASN A 268 1.13 9.03 34.79
C ASN A 268 2.21 8.81 35.90
N THR A 269 1.79 8.40 37.09
CA THR A 269 2.69 8.16 38.21
C THR A 269 2.61 6.73 38.77
N LEU A 270 1.78 5.87 38.12
CA LEU A 270 1.60 4.48 38.52
C LEU A 270 2.26 3.56 37.52
N THR A 271 2.92 2.50 38.01
CA THR A 271 3.37 1.43 37.15
C THR A 271 2.14 0.72 36.56
N SER A 272 2.09 0.62 35.25
CA SER A 272 0.97 -0.07 34.57
C SER A 272 0.93 -1.53 35.01
N THR A 273 -0.24 -1.96 35.48
CA THR A 273 -0.50 -3.32 35.99
C THR A 273 -1.71 -3.89 35.27
N ALA A 274 -1.65 -5.16 34.89
CA ALA A 274 -2.80 -5.87 34.34
C ALA A 274 -3.01 -7.20 35.08
N THR A 275 -4.28 -7.51 35.34
CA THR A 275 -4.72 -8.81 35.87
C THR A 275 -5.54 -9.51 34.79
N VAL A 276 -5.17 -10.71 34.45
CA VAL A 276 -5.86 -11.56 33.46
C VAL A 276 -6.37 -12.81 34.16
N ARG A 277 -7.64 -13.16 33.93
CA ARG A 277 -8.19 -14.47 34.20
C ARG A 277 -8.48 -15.16 32.89
N ALA A 278 -7.95 -16.34 32.70
CA ALA A 278 -8.19 -17.15 31.50
C ALA A 278 -8.29 -18.65 31.85
N THR A 279 -9.06 -19.37 31.08
CA THR A 279 -9.05 -20.84 31.10
C THR A 279 -7.94 -21.29 30.12
N VAL A 280 -7.00 -22.10 30.61
CA VAL A 280 -5.90 -22.67 29.82
C VAL A 280 -6.02 -24.19 29.88
N ARG A 281 -6.29 -24.83 28.74
CA ARG A 281 -6.53 -26.29 28.65
C ARG A 281 -7.53 -26.84 29.69
N GLY A 282 -8.59 -26.05 29.92
CA GLY A 282 -9.67 -26.39 30.86
C GLY A 282 -9.44 -25.96 32.32
N GLU A 283 -8.27 -25.47 32.67
CA GLU A 283 -7.96 -24.97 34.02
C GLU A 283 -8.06 -23.45 34.09
N ASP A 284 -8.79 -22.93 35.08
CA ASP A 284 -8.88 -21.48 35.33
C ASP A 284 -7.62 -21.00 36.04
N ARG A 285 -6.96 -20.02 35.44
CA ARG A 285 -5.76 -19.38 35.97
C ARG A 285 -5.95 -17.88 36.06
N VAL A 286 -5.35 -17.26 37.09
CA VAL A 286 -5.34 -15.80 37.28
C VAL A 286 -3.89 -15.37 37.50
N LEU A 287 -3.48 -14.34 36.77
CA LEU A 287 -2.15 -13.74 36.93
C LEU A 287 -2.21 -12.23 36.80
N ALA A 288 -1.46 -11.52 37.66
CA ALA A 288 -1.21 -10.11 37.50
C ALA A 288 0.25 -9.89 37.09
N ASN A 289 0.47 -8.93 36.21
CA ASN A 289 1.82 -8.55 35.80
C ASN A 289 1.91 -7.04 35.56
N ILE A 290 3.13 -6.52 35.49
CA ILE A 290 3.45 -5.12 35.24
C ILE A 290 4.03 -4.95 33.83
N GLY A 291 3.99 -3.72 33.33
CA GLY A 291 4.60 -3.36 32.05
C GLY A 291 4.95 -1.88 31.96
N VAL A 292 5.66 -1.51 30.90
CA VAL A 292 5.99 -0.09 30.61
C VAL A 292 4.77 0.75 30.21
N GLY A 293 3.67 0.07 29.86
CA GLY A 293 2.39 0.66 29.53
C GLY A 293 1.25 -0.36 29.67
N PRO A 294 -0.03 0.07 29.51
CA PRO A 294 -1.20 -0.79 29.73
C PRO A 294 -1.23 -2.02 28.81
N VAL A 295 -0.86 -1.86 27.55
CA VAL A 295 -0.77 -2.96 26.57
C VAL A 295 0.32 -3.96 26.98
N ASP A 296 1.51 -3.49 27.29
CA ASP A 296 2.64 -4.34 27.68
C ASP A 296 2.33 -5.11 28.97
N ALA A 297 1.73 -4.46 29.98
CA ALA A 297 1.30 -5.12 31.22
C ALA A 297 0.30 -6.26 30.93
N ALA A 298 -0.70 -6.02 30.06
CA ALA A 298 -1.70 -6.99 29.68
C ALA A 298 -1.11 -8.18 28.91
N LEU A 299 -0.24 -7.91 27.93
CA LEU A 299 0.45 -8.96 27.16
C LEU A 299 1.39 -9.80 28.05
N ASN A 300 2.08 -9.16 29.00
CA ASN A 300 2.93 -9.85 29.97
C ASN A 300 2.10 -10.72 30.93
N ALA A 301 0.89 -10.29 31.32
CA ALA A 301 -0.01 -11.10 32.15
C ALA A 301 -0.52 -12.33 31.37
N VAL A 302 -0.92 -12.16 30.10
CA VAL A 302 -1.33 -13.31 29.23
C VAL A 302 -0.18 -14.31 29.05
N ARG A 303 1.02 -13.82 28.74
CA ARG A 303 2.20 -14.70 28.60
C ARG A 303 2.54 -15.45 29.90
N GLY A 304 2.44 -14.75 31.03
CA GLY A 304 2.71 -15.36 32.33
C GLY A 304 1.72 -16.47 32.71
N ILE A 305 0.43 -16.34 32.33
CA ILE A 305 -0.58 -17.40 32.57
C ILE A 305 -0.22 -18.70 31.84
N LEU A 306 0.42 -18.63 30.68
CA LEU A 306 0.83 -19.79 29.90
C LEU A 306 2.04 -20.53 30.49
N GLY A 307 2.81 -19.82 31.33
CA GLY A 307 4.03 -20.38 31.91
C GLY A 307 5.12 -20.70 30.91
N ASP A 308 6.13 -21.47 31.34
CA ASP A 308 7.25 -21.87 30.48
C ASP A 308 6.88 -22.98 29.48
N GLU A 309 5.68 -23.55 29.55
CA GLU A 309 5.23 -24.63 28.67
C GLU A 309 5.15 -24.20 27.20
N THR A 310 4.81 -22.91 26.96
CA THR A 310 4.76 -22.37 25.61
C THR A 310 5.85 -21.33 25.45
N ALA A 311 7.02 -21.65 24.98
CA ALA A 311 8.12 -20.71 24.73
C ALA A 311 7.74 -19.64 23.66
N VAL A 312 6.62 -18.92 23.92
CA VAL A 312 6.01 -17.97 23.00
C VAL A 312 6.68 -16.62 23.12
N LYS A 313 7.27 -16.15 22.02
CA LYS A 313 7.85 -14.83 21.88
C LYS A 313 7.03 -13.99 20.90
N ILE A 314 6.71 -12.75 21.26
CA ILE A 314 6.11 -11.80 20.31
C ILE A 314 7.20 -11.36 19.33
N SER A 315 6.99 -11.63 18.05
CA SER A 315 7.94 -11.33 16.97
C SER A 315 7.55 -10.11 16.15
N ASP A 316 6.26 -9.71 16.17
CA ASP A 316 5.74 -8.54 15.49
C ASP A 316 4.55 -7.97 16.26
N PHE A 317 4.43 -6.64 16.30
CA PHE A 317 3.33 -5.94 16.94
C PHE A 317 3.03 -4.66 16.18
N ARG A 318 1.82 -4.54 15.62
CA ARG A 318 1.38 -3.37 14.87
C ARG A 318 -0.03 -2.97 15.28
N ILE A 319 -0.29 -1.67 15.28
CA ILE A 319 -1.59 -1.07 15.52
C ILE A 319 -1.93 -0.15 14.35
N GLU A 320 -3.10 -0.35 13.77
CA GLU A 320 -3.60 0.49 12.69
C GLU A 320 -5.02 0.99 13.04
N ALA A 321 -5.28 2.29 12.85
CA ALA A 321 -6.63 2.82 13.00
C ALA A 321 -7.45 2.51 11.74
N ILE A 322 -8.58 1.82 11.90
CA ILE A 322 -9.49 1.47 10.80
C ILE A 322 -10.47 2.60 10.51
N THR A 323 -10.94 3.28 11.55
CA THR A 323 -11.88 4.41 11.47
C THR A 323 -11.29 5.66 12.11
N GLY A 324 -11.84 6.84 11.80
CA GLY A 324 -11.45 8.10 12.45
C GLY A 324 -12.41 8.47 13.59
N GLY A 325 -11.91 9.25 14.55
CA GLY A 325 -12.70 9.73 15.70
C GLY A 325 -12.16 9.26 17.05
N SER A 326 -12.78 9.69 18.15
CA SER A 326 -12.42 9.28 19.50
C SER A 326 -12.85 7.87 19.86
N ASP A 327 -13.75 7.28 19.06
CA ASP A 327 -14.31 5.94 19.11
C ASP A 327 -13.78 5.06 17.95
N ALA A 328 -12.62 5.42 17.42
CA ALA A 328 -12.00 4.72 16.30
C ALA A 328 -11.71 3.25 16.65
N LEU A 329 -12.15 2.34 15.75
CA LEU A 329 -11.72 0.95 15.79
C LEU A 329 -10.21 0.87 15.48
N ALA A 330 -9.46 0.27 16.39
CA ALA A 330 -8.06 -0.05 16.20
C ALA A 330 -7.90 -1.53 15.87
N GLU A 331 -7.25 -1.84 14.73
CA GLU A 331 -6.79 -3.18 14.43
C GLU A 331 -5.41 -3.39 15.06
N VAL A 332 -5.27 -4.47 15.80
CA VAL A 332 -3.99 -4.91 16.36
C VAL A 332 -3.59 -6.20 15.68
N VAL A 333 -2.36 -6.23 15.16
CA VAL A 333 -1.75 -7.40 14.52
C VAL A 333 -0.60 -7.87 15.41
N ILE A 334 -0.63 -9.13 15.85
CA ILE A 334 0.44 -9.73 16.66
C ILE A 334 0.99 -10.97 15.97
N GLY A 335 2.30 -10.98 15.75
CA GLY A 335 3.06 -12.16 15.38
C GLY A 335 3.65 -12.85 16.61
N VAL A 336 3.43 -14.13 16.77
CA VAL A 336 4.06 -14.95 17.81
C VAL A 336 4.91 -16.04 17.18
N GLU A 337 6.00 -16.37 17.86
CA GLU A 337 6.93 -17.42 17.47
C GLU A 337 7.14 -18.39 18.64
N ASN A 338 7.04 -19.69 18.39
CA ASN A 338 7.49 -20.71 19.33
C ASN A 338 8.98 -20.92 19.13
N SER A 339 9.78 -20.49 20.10
CA SER A 339 11.25 -20.58 20.05
C SER A 339 11.78 -22.02 20.02
N ARG A 340 10.98 -23.04 20.43
CA ARG A 340 11.37 -24.46 20.43
C ARG A 340 11.13 -25.12 19.08
N LEU A 341 10.08 -24.69 18.35
CA LEU A 341 9.66 -25.35 17.11
C LEU A 341 9.96 -24.50 15.86
N GLY A 342 10.41 -23.25 16.02
CA GLY A 342 10.68 -22.34 14.91
C GLY A 342 9.43 -21.94 14.11
N ARG A 343 8.23 -22.17 14.65
CA ARG A 343 6.96 -21.86 13.99
C ARG A 343 6.52 -20.44 14.34
N LYS A 344 6.11 -19.70 13.33
CA LYS A 344 5.60 -18.34 13.46
C LYS A 344 4.14 -18.29 13.04
N VAL A 345 3.30 -17.63 13.84
CA VAL A 345 1.88 -17.43 13.57
C VAL A 345 1.54 -15.95 13.78
N THR A 346 0.68 -15.40 12.93
CA THR A 346 0.17 -14.03 13.07
C THR A 346 -1.34 -14.08 13.27
N ALA A 347 -1.84 -13.28 14.21
CA ALA A 347 -3.27 -13.07 14.40
C ALA A 347 -3.59 -11.60 14.61
N ARG A 348 -4.88 -11.26 14.53
CA ARG A 348 -5.38 -9.89 14.64
C ARG A 348 -6.61 -9.86 15.53
N SER A 349 -6.91 -8.67 16.04
CA SER A 349 -8.22 -8.32 16.61
C SER A 349 -8.48 -6.85 16.38
N ALA A 350 -9.74 -6.47 16.22
CA ALA A 350 -10.17 -5.09 16.05
C ALA A 350 -11.20 -4.72 17.11
N ARG A 351 -10.91 -3.69 17.91
CA ARG A 351 -11.76 -3.17 18.97
C ARG A 351 -11.59 -1.65 19.09
N GLU A 352 -12.54 -1.01 19.74
CA GLU A 352 -12.41 0.37 20.21
C GLU A 352 -11.35 0.49 21.31
N ASP A 353 -11.23 -0.52 22.15
CA ASP A 353 -10.21 -0.62 23.21
C ASP A 353 -8.96 -1.36 22.66
N ILE A 354 -7.87 -0.61 22.53
CA ILE A 354 -6.57 -1.12 22.03
C ILE A 354 -6.00 -2.22 22.93
N VAL A 355 -6.22 -2.14 24.26
CA VAL A 355 -5.70 -3.12 25.21
C VAL A 355 -6.44 -4.44 25.02
N MET A 356 -7.77 -4.39 24.92
CA MET A 356 -8.59 -5.58 24.61
C MET A 356 -8.22 -6.18 23.25
N ALA A 357 -8.10 -5.34 22.20
CA ALA A 357 -7.70 -5.80 20.88
C ALA A 357 -6.33 -6.51 20.91
N SER A 358 -5.37 -5.96 21.68
CA SER A 358 -4.03 -6.56 21.82
C SER A 358 -4.07 -7.92 22.52
N VAL A 359 -4.82 -8.03 23.62
CA VAL A 359 -4.95 -9.30 24.36
C VAL A 359 -5.66 -10.36 23.52
N GLU A 360 -6.74 -10.01 22.83
CA GLU A 360 -7.46 -10.94 21.95
C GLU A 360 -6.58 -11.39 20.78
N ALA A 361 -5.85 -10.47 20.13
CA ALA A 361 -4.93 -10.82 19.05
C ALA A 361 -3.85 -11.79 19.53
N LEU A 362 -3.29 -11.58 20.73
CA LEU A 362 -2.30 -12.49 21.31
C LEU A 362 -2.89 -13.87 21.61
N ILE A 363 -4.05 -13.93 22.24
CA ILE A 363 -4.73 -15.20 22.57
C ILE A 363 -5.09 -15.97 21.29
N ASN A 364 -5.59 -15.28 20.26
CA ASN A 364 -5.89 -15.89 18.97
C ASN A 364 -4.62 -16.49 18.32
N ALA A 365 -3.49 -15.76 18.37
CA ALA A 365 -2.23 -16.25 17.85
C ALA A 365 -1.73 -17.50 18.61
N ILE A 366 -1.86 -17.50 19.93
CA ILE A 366 -1.49 -18.62 20.79
C ILE A 366 -2.36 -19.84 20.52
N ASN A 367 -3.68 -19.68 20.44
CA ASN A 367 -4.60 -20.77 20.13
C ASN A 367 -4.28 -21.41 18.77
N ARG A 368 -3.97 -20.60 17.75
CA ARG A 368 -3.52 -21.11 16.44
C ARG A 368 -2.20 -21.89 16.55
N LEU A 369 -1.23 -21.36 17.29
CA LEU A 369 0.05 -22.02 17.48
C LEU A 369 -0.12 -23.39 18.13
N MET A 370 -0.97 -23.47 19.19
CA MET A 370 -1.23 -24.72 19.92
C MET A 370 -1.98 -25.76 19.07
N LEU A 371 -2.94 -25.33 18.24
CA LEU A 371 -3.62 -26.23 17.28
C LEU A 371 -2.64 -26.85 16.27
N LEU A 372 -1.71 -26.04 15.72
CA LEU A 372 -0.68 -26.52 14.80
C LEU A 372 0.33 -27.48 15.46
N GLU A 373 0.50 -27.39 16.77
CA GLU A 373 1.35 -28.32 17.55
C GLU A 373 0.65 -29.67 17.75
N GLU A 374 -0.66 -29.65 18.02
CA GLU A 374 -1.47 -30.87 18.20
C GLU A 374 -1.62 -31.66 16.89
N GLU A 375 -1.74 -30.99 15.75
CA GLU A 375 -1.83 -31.63 14.42
C GLU A 375 -0.51 -32.23 13.95
N ALA A 376 0.62 -31.88 14.57
CA ALA A 376 1.96 -32.34 14.22
C ALA A 376 2.49 -33.44 15.16
N SER A 377 1.76 -33.74 16.25
CA SER A 377 2.07 -34.77 17.24
C SER A 377 1.27 -36.03 16.98
#